data_dbafde5023ff96ac7bef4315ad908437
#
_entry.id   dbafde5023ff96ac7bef4315ad908437
#
_cell.length_a   1.000
_cell.length_b   1.000
_cell.length_c   1.000
_cell.angle_alpha   90.00
_cell.angle_beta   90.00
_cell.angle_gamma   90.00
#
_symmetry.space_group_name_H-M   'P 1'
#
loop_
_entity.id
_entity.type
_entity.pdbx_description
1 polymer ?
#
loop_
_entity_poly.entity_id
_entity_poly.type
_entity_poly.pdbx_seq_one_letter_code
_entity_poly.pdbx_strand_id
1 'polypeptide(L)'
;GFPIVNWLGSGEESLGFVYLGICSGLAAVLILAITVKTVKERNFNIEIAKLPNFSEVSKSIVNNYAFLIVFASTLTLITTSIMFNKNLIYYTKYALGFHDYQGLILGVSSASAFLAIPVWAYFALKIGKRNSWLVSMILLVFSFLFFYLYPIKNLLELLIVLIVLGIGNGATGVLFW
;
A
#
# COMPACT_ATOMS: atom_id res chain seq x y z
N GLY A 1 -11.31 12.11 16.96
CA GLY A 1 -11.48 12.65 15.60
C GLY A 1 -10.16 12.73 14.86
N PHE A 2 -10.20 12.87 13.55
CA PHE A 2 -9.00 13.05 12.73
C PHE A 2 -8.60 14.52 12.77
N PRO A 3 -7.43 14.92 13.31
CA PRO A 3 -7.04 16.32 13.50
C PRO A 3 -7.11 17.15 12.20
N ILE A 4 -6.69 16.55 11.08
CA ILE A 4 -6.70 17.19 9.75
C ILE A 4 -8.14 17.46 9.29
N VAL A 5 -9.06 16.54 9.52
CA VAL A 5 -10.47 16.65 9.13
C VAL A 5 -11.14 17.76 9.95
N ASN A 6 -10.90 17.79 11.26
CA ASN A 6 -11.43 18.84 12.12
C ASN A 6 -10.87 20.23 11.78
N TRP A 7 -9.60 20.30 11.41
CA TRP A 7 -8.99 21.56 10.98
C TRP A 7 -9.56 22.06 9.66
N LEU A 8 -9.71 21.16 8.66
CA LEU A 8 -10.30 21.48 7.37
C LEU A 8 -11.79 21.81 7.45
N GLY A 9 -12.52 21.16 8.35
CA GLY A 9 -13.97 21.33 8.51
C GLY A 9 -14.36 22.40 9.53
N SER A 10 -13.40 23.17 10.08
CA SER A 10 -13.67 24.19 11.11
C SER A 10 -14.49 23.67 12.30
N GLY A 11 -14.27 22.39 12.66
CA GLY A 11 -14.96 21.69 13.75
C GLY A 11 -16.09 20.75 13.31
N GLU A 12 -16.55 20.82 12.08
CA GLU A 12 -17.52 19.87 11.52
C GLU A 12 -16.82 18.73 10.77
N GLU A 13 -16.90 17.52 11.28
CA GLU A 13 -16.25 16.35 10.67
C GLU A 13 -16.76 16.05 9.26
N SER A 14 -18.07 16.23 9.01
CA SER A 14 -18.70 16.02 7.70
C SER A 14 -18.12 16.91 6.62
N LEU A 15 -18.00 18.21 6.89
CA LEU A 15 -17.41 19.19 5.97
C LEU A 15 -15.91 18.93 5.79
N GLY A 16 -15.21 18.54 6.85
CA GLY A 16 -13.80 18.17 6.80
C GLY A 16 -13.51 17.02 5.83
N PHE A 17 -14.34 15.99 5.82
CA PHE A 17 -14.22 14.88 4.86
C PHE A 17 -14.49 15.32 3.42
N VAL A 18 -15.45 16.20 3.18
CA VAL A 18 -15.74 16.74 1.84
C VAL A 18 -14.53 17.53 1.32
N TYR A 19 -13.97 18.45 2.12
CA TYR A 19 -12.80 19.22 1.71
C TYR A 19 -11.57 18.35 1.49
N LEU A 20 -11.35 17.35 2.33
CA LEU A 20 -10.26 16.38 2.16
C LEU A 20 -10.44 15.59 0.86
N GLY A 21 -11.66 15.18 0.53
CA GLY A 21 -11.99 14.51 -0.73
C GLY A 21 -11.71 15.39 -1.96
N ILE A 22 -12.11 16.66 -1.92
CA ILE A 22 -11.84 17.62 -3.00
C ILE A 22 -10.34 17.86 -3.15
N CYS A 23 -9.61 18.12 -2.07
CA CYS A 23 -8.17 18.35 -2.11
C CYS A 23 -7.40 17.14 -2.64
N SER A 24 -7.75 15.94 -2.18
CA SER A 24 -7.11 14.70 -2.66
C SER A 24 -7.44 14.41 -4.13
N GLY A 25 -8.68 14.66 -4.55
CA GLY A 25 -9.10 14.55 -5.95
C GLY A 25 -8.34 15.51 -6.86
N LEU A 26 -8.22 16.78 -6.47
CA LEU A 26 -7.43 17.77 -7.22
C LEU A 26 -5.95 17.39 -7.29
N ALA A 27 -5.37 16.95 -6.19
CA ALA A 27 -3.98 16.48 -6.16
C ALA A 27 -3.78 15.28 -7.11
N ALA A 28 -4.68 14.32 -7.12
CA ALA A 28 -4.63 13.18 -8.03
C ALA A 28 -4.70 13.61 -9.50
N VAL A 29 -5.61 14.53 -9.86
CA VAL A 29 -5.72 15.07 -11.21
C VAL A 29 -4.44 15.79 -11.63
N LEU A 30 -3.85 16.61 -10.75
CA LEU A 30 -2.59 17.29 -11.02
C LEU A 30 -1.43 16.30 -11.25
N ILE A 31 -1.30 15.29 -10.42
CA ILE A 31 -0.27 14.25 -10.57
C ILE A 31 -0.44 13.51 -11.89
N LEU A 32 -1.68 13.12 -12.22
CA LEU A 32 -1.97 12.46 -13.50
C LEU A 32 -1.64 13.36 -14.69
N ALA A 33 -2.01 14.63 -14.64
CA ALA A 33 -1.71 15.59 -15.71
C ALA A 33 -0.20 15.79 -15.92
N ILE A 34 0.58 15.86 -14.82
CA ILE A 34 2.04 15.94 -14.87
C ILE A 34 2.60 14.64 -15.46
N THR A 35 2.10 13.47 -15.03
CA THR A 35 2.54 12.17 -15.54
C THR A 35 2.31 12.04 -17.03
N VAL A 36 1.11 12.35 -17.51
CA VAL A 36 0.78 12.29 -18.96
C VAL A 36 1.65 13.26 -19.77
N LYS A 37 1.94 14.45 -19.23
CA LYS A 37 2.80 15.43 -19.93
C LYS A 37 4.28 15.04 -19.94
N THR A 38 4.74 14.35 -18.90
CA THR A 38 6.18 14.02 -18.73
C THR A 38 6.54 12.68 -19.35
N VAL A 39 5.65 11.71 -19.33
CA VAL A 39 5.87 10.38 -19.91
C VAL A 39 5.68 10.46 -21.41
N LYS A 40 6.80 10.50 -22.15
CA LYS A 40 6.77 10.32 -23.61
C LYS A 40 6.59 8.84 -23.90
N GLU A 41 5.50 8.49 -24.55
CA GLU A 41 5.34 7.14 -25.13
C GLU A 41 6.51 6.89 -26.08
N ARG A 42 7.26 5.83 -25.81
CA ARG A 42 8.21 5.32 -26.79
C ARG A 42 7.39 4.84 -27.97
N ASN A 43 7.48 5.53 -29.11
CA ASN A 43 6.90 5.05 -30.36
C ASN A 43 7.57 3.71 -30.70
N PHE A 44 7.03 2.63 -30.17
CA PHE A 44 7.22 1.36 -30.81
C PHE A 44 6.48 1.45 -32.13
N ASN A 45 7.17 1.29 -33.27
CA ASN A 45 6.54 0.95 -34.51
C ASN A 45 5.85 -0.41 -34.29
N ILE A 46 4.68 -0.35 -33.70
CA ILE A 46 3.78 -1.48 -33.63
C ILE A 46 3.24 -1.55 -35.05
N GLU A 47 3.87 -2.38 -35.91
CA GLU A 47 3.12 -2.97 -37.01
C GLU A 47 1.79 -3.36 -36.41
N ILE A 48 0.70 -2.89 -37.04
CA ILE A 48 -0.67 -3.11 -36.56
C ILE A 48 -0.91 -4.62 -36.56
N ALA A 49 -0.34 -5.31 -35.61
CA ALA A 49 -0.62 -6.70 -35.32
C ALA A 49 -2.12 -6.74 -35.02
N LYS A 50 -2.87 -7.55 -35.78
CA LYS A 50 -4.30 -7.80 -35.53
C LYS A 50 -4.50 -7.97 -34.06
N LEU A 51 -5.35 -7.11 -33.46
CA LEU A 51 -5.68 -7.21 -32.05
C LEU A 51 -6.07 -8.66 -31.76
N PRO A 52 -5.39 -9.34 -30.84
CA PRO A 52 -5.69 -10.73 -30.54
C PRO A 52 -7.14 -10.85 -30.06
N ASN A 53 -7.83 -11.91 -30.49
CA ASN A 53 -9.18 -12.16 -30.08
C ASN A 53 -9.21 -12.40 -28.57
N PHE A 54 -10.27 -11.95 -27.88
CA PHE A 54 -10.41 -12.07 -26.42
C PHE A 54 -10.19 -13.51 -25.94
N SER A 55 -10.62 -14.50 -26.73
CA SER A 55 -10.40 -15.93 -26.47
C SER A 55 -8.91 -16.32 -26.49
N GLU A 56 -8.12 -15.75 -27.37
CA GLU A 56 -6.67 -15.99 -27.45
C GLU A 56 -5.93 -15.36 -26.29
N VAL A 57 -6.32 -14.14 -25.90
CA VAL A 57 -5.77 -13.45 -24.73
C VAL A 57 -6.05 -14.21 -23.44
N SER A 58 -7.30 -14.63 -23.23
CA SER A 58 -7.69 -15.39 -22.04
C SER A 58 -6.96 -16.73 -21.96
N LYS A 59 -6.81 -17.44 -23.08
CA LYS A 59 -6.07 -18.70 -23.14
C LYS A 59 -4.58 -18.52 -22.87
N SER A 60 -4.00 -17.43 -23.36
CA SER A 60 -2.60 -17.06 -23.08
C SER A 60 -2.37 -16.77 -21.60
N ILE A 61 -3.30 -16.05 -20.96
CA ILE A 61 -3.26 -15.73 -19.52
C ILE A 61 -3.36 -17.01 -18.68
N VAL A 62 -4.32 -17.88 -18.96
CA VAL A 62 -4.53 -19.12 -18.21
C VAL A 62 -3.37 -20.10 -18.37
N ASN A 63 -2.74 -20.12 -19.52
CA ASN A 63 -1.56 -20.98 -19.78
C ASN A 63 -0.26 -20.41 -19.19
N ASN A 64 -0.24 -19.17 -18.75
CA ASN A 64 0.92 -18.54 -18.14
C ASN A 64 0.94 -18.80 -16.62
N TYR A 65 1.50 -19.92 -16.20
CA TYR A 65 1.58 -20.32 -14.79
C TYR A 65 2.30 -19.29 -13.91
N ALA A 66 3.36 -18.66 -14.43
CA ALA A 66 4.08 -17.61 -13.69
C ALA A 66 3.18 -16.41 -13.41
N PHE A 67 2.38 -15.98 -14.40
CA PHE A 67 1.41 -14.90 -14.24
C PHE A 67 0.35 -15.25 -13.18
N LEU A 68 -0.19 -16.48 -13.22
CA LEU A 68 -1.22 -16.91 -12.28
C LEU A 68 -0.72 -16.91 -10.83
N ILE A 69 0.53 -17.36 -10.59
CA ILE A 69 1.14 -17.33 -9.25
C ILE A 69 1.28 -15.89 -8.77
N VAL A 70 1.83 -15.00 -9.60
CA VAL A 70 2.01 -13.58 -9.22
C VAL A 70 0.65 -12.94 -8.95
N PHE A 71 -0.35 -13.19 -9.80
CA PHE A 71 -1.70 -12.67 -9.62
C PHE A 71 -2.35 -13.16 -8.33
N ALA A 72 -2.30 -14.45 -8.02
CA ALA A 72 -2.84 -15.02 -6.79
C ALA A 72 -2.12 -14.47 -5.55
N SER A 73 -0.79 -14.36 -5.60
CA SER A 73 0.01 -13.77 -4.52
C SER A 73 -0.37 -12.31 -4.27
N THR A 74 -0.55 -11.53 -5.33
CA THR A 74 -0.95 -10.12 -5.24
C THR A 74 -2.34 -9.97 -4.64
N LEU A 75 -3.31 -10.78 -5.10
CA LEU A 75 -4.67 -10.77 -4.54
C LEU A 75 -4.65 -11.09 -3.04
N THR A 76 -3.91 -12.11 -2.64
CA THR A 76 -3.79 -12.51 -1.23
C THR A 76 -3.19 -11.37 -0.39
N LEU A 77 -2.12 -10.73 -0.88
CA LEU A 77 -1.49 -9.60 -0.19
C LEU A 77 -2.42 -8.41 -0.02
N ILE A 78 -3.10 -7.99 -1.09
CA ILE A 78 -4.03 -6.86 -1.06
C ILE A 78 -5.18 -7.15 -0.09
N THR A 79 -5.78 -8.34 -0.19
CA THR A 79 -6.88 -8.74 0.68
C THR A 79 -6.45 -8.76 2.15
N THR A 80 -5.29 -9.36 2.45
CA THR A 80 -4.72 -9.42 3.80
C THR A 80 -4.44 -8.01 4.34
N SER A 81 -3.86 -7.13 3.54
CA SER A 81 -3.58 -5.75 3.94
C SER A 81 -4.85 -4.96 4.25
N ILE A 82 -5.90 -5.10 3.43
CA ILE A 82 -7.19 -4.43 3.67
C ILE A 82 -7.84 -4.96 4.95
N MET A 83 -7.86 -6.28 5.15
CA MET A 83 -8.41 -6.90 6.35
C MET A 83 -7.64 -6.48 7.59
N PHE A 84 -6.31 -6.47 7.52
CA PHE A 84 -5.47 -6.04 8.62
C PHE A 84 -5.74 -4.59 9.02
N ASN A 85 -5.75 -3.65 8.07
CA ASN A 85 -5.99 -2.24 8.36
C ASN A 85 -7.36 -2.01 9.00
N LYS A 86 -8.41 -2.70 8.53
CA LYS A 86 -9.73 -2.60 9.14
C LYS A 86 -9.76 -3.17 10.57
N ASN A 87 -9.19 -4.36 10.77
CA ASN A 87 -9.11 -4.98 12.08
C ASN A 87 -8.23 -4.17 13.05
N LEU A 88 -7.16 -3.57 12.57
CA LEU A 88 -6.30 -2.70 13.37
C LEU A 88 -7.08 -1.53 14.00
N ILE A 89 -7.96 -0.89 13.21
CA ILE A 89 -8.81 0.20 13.72
C ILE A 89 -9.72 -0.29 14.85
N TYR A 90 -10.35 -1.45 14.67
CA TYR A 90 -11.21 -2.03 15.71
C TYR A 90 -10.41 -2.44 16.94
N TYR A 91 -9.27 -3.09 16.74
CA TYR A 91 -8.39 -3.53 17.83
C TYR A 91 -7.89 -2.34 18.66
N THR A 92 -7.38 -1.31 18.02
CA THR A 92 -6.89 -0.10 18.71
C THR A 92 -7.99 0.66 19.42
N LYS A 93 -9.20 0.66 18.84
CA LYS A 93 -10.36 1.34 19.41
C LYS A 93 -10.93 0.60 20.63
N TYR A 94 -11.19 -0.70 20.47
CA TYR A 94 -11.98 -1.46 21.47
C TYR A 94 -11.13 -2.28 22.44
N ALA A 95 -9.99 -2.81 21.99
CA ALA A 95 -9.13 -3.63 22.84
C ALA A 95 -8.08 -2.82 23.59
N LEU A 96 -7.48 -1.81 22.95
CA LEU A 96 -6.42 -1.00 23.55
C LEU A 96 -6.89 0.34 24.09
N GLY A 97 -8.09 0.80 23.74
CA GLY A 97 -8.63 2.09 24.21
C GLY A 97 -7.97 3.32 23.58
N PHE A 98 -7.23 3.19 22.50
CA PHE A 98 -6.50 4.29 21.83
C PHE A 98 -7.38 5.05 20.83
N HIS A 99 -8.55 5.49 21.26
CA HIS A 99 -9.51 6.19 20.41
C HIS A 99 -8.94 7.45 19.74
N ASP A 100 -8.20 8.24 20.52
CA ASP A 100 -7.71 9.55 20.07
C ASP A 100 -6.48 9.45 19.17
N TYR A 101 -5.82 8.30 19.16
CA TYR A 101 -4.57 8.08 18.42
C TYR A 101 -4.75 7.37 17.08
N GLN A 102 -5.99 7.10 16.63
CA GLN A 102 -6.23 6.35 15.39
C GLN A 102 -5.59 7.00 14.16
N GLY A 103 -5.69 8.33 14.04
CA GLY A 103 -5.05 9.06 12.95
C GLY A 103 -3.53 8.92 12.95
N LEU A 104 -2.91 8.96 14.13
CA LEU A 104 -1.47 8.78 14.31
C LEU A 104 -1.05 7.34 13.97
N ILE A 105 -1.81 6.34 14.41
CA ILE A 105 -1.56 4.91 14.16
C ILE A 105 -1.54 4.61 12.66
N LEU A 106 -2.58 5.04 11.93
CA LEU A 106 -2.66 4.87 10.48
C LEU A 106 -1.61 5.72 9.74
N GLY A 107 -1.39 6.95 10.23
CA GLY A 107 -0.40 7.87 9.66
C GLY A 107 1.03 7.34 9.75
N VAL A 108 1.43 6.78 10.89
CA VAL A 108 2.77 6.22 11.10
C VAL A 108 2.99 5.01 10.19
N SER A 109 2.03 4.11 10.06
CA SER A 109 2.14 2.96 9.17
C SER A 109 2.29 3.38 7.70
N SER A 110 1.46 4.32 7.25
CA SER A 110 1.50 4.83 5.87
C SER A 110 2.78 5.62 5.58
N ALA A 111 3.21 6.48 6.52
CA ALA A 111 4.45 7.25 6.39
C ALA A 111 5.67 6.32 6.33
N SER A 112 5.71 5.28 7.16
CA SER A 112 6.79 4.30 7.16
C SER A 112 6.85 3.53 5.85
N ALA A 113 5.71 3.16 5.27
CA ALA A 113 5.65 2.52 3.97
C ALA A 113 6.19 3.44 2.86
N PHE A 114 5.80 4.72 2.87
CA PHE A 114 6.28 5.70 1.91
C PHE A 114 7.78 5.96 2.02
N LEU A 115 8.30 6.15 3.23
CA LEU A 115 9.72 6.36 3.47
C LEU A 115 10.58 5.13 3.15
N ALA A 116 10.00 3.94 3.20
CA ALA A 116 10.69 2.70 2.83
C ALA A 116 10.84 2.51 1.30
N ILE A 117 10.08 3.22 0.47
CA ILE A 117 10.13 3.10 -1.00
C ILE A 117 11.56 3.26 -1.55
N PRO A 118 12.30 4.35 -1.27
CA PRO A 118 13.67 4.52 -1.80
C PRO A 118 14.63 3.45 -1.26
N VAL A 119 14.43 2.98 -0.04
CA VAL A 119 15.25 1.91 0.56
C VAL A 119 15.04 0.61 -0.22
N TRP A 120 13.82 0.23 -0.49
CA TRP A 120 13.51 -0.96 -1.28
C TRP A 120 13.95 -0.85 -2.74
N ALA A 121 13.86 0.34 -3.34
CA ALA A 121 14.40 0.59 -4.67
C ALA A 121 15.92 0.33 -4.71
N TYR A 122 16.66 0.81 -3.70
CA TYR A 122 18.09 0.55 -3.56
C TYR A 122 18.40 -0.95 -3.38
N PHE A 123 17.66 -1.65 -2.51
CA PHE A 123 17.81 -3.09 -2.33
C PHE A 123 17.50 -3.87 -3.61
N ALA A 124 16.47 -3.47 -4.36
CA ALA A 124 16.13 -4.10 -5.62
C ALA A 124 17.27 -4.01 -6.66
N LEU A 125 18.01 -2.90 -6.67
CA LEU A 125 19.18 -2.74 -7.53
C LEU A 125 20.37 -3.61 -7.07
N LYS A 126 20.55 -3.79 -5.76
CA LYS A 126 21.73 -4.47 -5.20
C LYS A 126 21.58 -6.01 -5.16
N ILE A 127 20.46 -6.52 -4.71
CA ILE A 127 20.22 -7.96 -4.49
C ILE A 127 19.18 -8.56 -5.46
N GLY A 128 18.65 -7.72 -6.35
CA GLY A 128 17.62 -8.09 -7.32
C GLY A 128 16.19 -8.03 -6.76
N LYS A 129 15.22 -7.78 -7.64
CA LYS A 129 13.81 -7.61 -7.29
C LYS A 129 13.23 -8.82 -6.53
N ARG A 130 13.52 -10.05 -6.99
CA ARG A 130 13.02 -11.28 -6.37
C ARG A 130 13.46 -11.42 -4.92
N ASN A 131 14.75 -11.23 -4.64
CA ASN A 131 15.29 -11.41 -3.29
C ASN A 131 14.80 -10.29 -2.35
N SER A 132 14.72 -9.06 -2.85
CA SER A 132 14.15 -7.93 -2.10
C SER A 132 12.69 -8.20 -1.72
N TRP A 133 11.92 -8.77 -2.64
CA TRP A 133 10.53 -9.14 -2.37
C TRP A 133 10.42 -10.24 -1.31
N LEU A 134 11.25 -11.29 -1.40
CA LEU A 134 11.28 -12.33 -0.37
C LEU A 134 11.63 -11.78 1.01
N VAL A 135 12.62 -10.88 1.10
CA VAL A 135 13.00 -10.22 2.37
C VAL A 135 11.83 -9.43 2.93
N SER A 136 11.11 -8.67 2.09
CA SER A 136 9.93 -7.91 2.55
C SER A 136 8.81 -8.81 3.05
N MET A 137 8.56 -9.96 2.38
CA MET A 137 7.57 -10.93 2.82
C MET A 137 7.92 -11.56 4.17
N ILE A 138 9.19 -11.92 4.35
CA ILE A 138 9.68 -12.43 5.63
C ILE A 138 9.47 -11.39 6.73
N LEU A 139 9.80 -10.12 6.46
CA LEU A 139 9.59 -9.02 7.40
C LEU A 139 8.10 -8.88 7.78
N LEU A 140 7.20 -8.95 6.81
CA LEU A 140 5.75 -8.89 7.06
C LEU A 140 5.26 -10.08 7.91
N VAL A 141 5.69 -11.30 7.58
CA VAL A 141 5.33 -12.50 8.35
C VAL A 141 5.80 -12.38 9.79
N PHE A 142 7.05 -11.97 10.03
CA PHE A 142 7.56 -11.75 11.38
C PHE A 142 6.78 -10.66 12.13
N SER A 143 6.42 -9.58 11.45
CA SER A 143 5.64 -8.50 12.06
C SER A 143 4.24 -8.98 12.46
N PHE A 144 3.56 -9.77 11.63
CA PHE A 144 2.26 -10.35 11.96
C PHE A 144 2.35 -11.38 13.09
N LEU A 145 3.38 -12.23 13.07
CA LEU A 145 3.62 -13.19 14.15
C LEU A 145 3.88 -12.47 15.47
N PHE A 146 4.70 -11.42 15.47
CA PHE A 146 4.96 -10.62 16.65
C PHE A 146 3.67 -9.98 17.17
N PHE A 147 2.85 -9.42 16.29
CA PHE A 147 1.56 -8.83 16.64
C PHE A 147 0.60 -9.87 17.26
N TYR A 148 0.65 -11.11 16.80
CA TYR A 148 -0.19 -12.19 17.32
C TYR A 148 0.31 -12.77 18.65
N LEU A 149 1.63 -12.95 18.78
CA LEU A 149 2.23 -13.62 19.95
C LEU A 149 2.47 -12.68 21.13
N TYR A 150 2.69 -11.39 20.87
CA TYR A 150 3.03 -10.43 21.89
C TYR A 150 1.82 -9.54 22.22
N PRO A 151 1.32 -9.58 23.48
CA PRO A 151 0.23 -8.70 23.89
C PRO A 151 0.73 -7.26 23.99
N ILE A 152 0.40 -6.44 23.01
CA ILE A 152 0.75 -5.03 22.96
C ILE A 152 -0.02 -4.30 24.07
N LYS A 153 0.71 -3.61 24.96
CA LYS A 153 0.12 -2.89 26.10
C LYS A 153 0.24 -1.37 25.97
N ASN A 154 1.27 -0.91 25.26
CA ASN A 154 1.60 0.50 25.18
C ASN A 154 1.49 1.00 23.74
N LEU A 155 1.14 2.29 23.61
CA LEU A 155 1.09 2.96 22.29
C LEU A 155 2.43 2.91 21.57
N LEU A 156 3.54 3.06 22.28
CA LEU A 156 4.88 3.06 21.70
C LEU A 156 5.23 1.69 21.10
N GLU A 157 4.92 0.60 21.76
CA GLU A 157 5.10 -0.77 21.24
C GLU A 157 4.29 -0.97 19.96
N LEU A 158 3.04 -0.52 19.95
CA LEU A 158 2.18 -0.56 18.77
C LEU A 158 2.80 0.20 17.60
N LEU A 159 3.29 1.42 17.83
CA LEU A 159 3.88 2.25 16.79
C LEU A 159 5.15 1.61 16.19
N ILE A 160 6.00 0.99 17.01
CA ILE A 160 7.20 0.29 16.54
C ILE A 160 6.82 -0.86 15.61
N VAL A 161 5.85 -1.68 15.99
CA VAL A 161 5.38 -2.79 15.13
C VAL A 161 4.78 -2.28 13.83
N LEU A 162 4.03 -1.19 13.88
CA LEU A 162 3.43 -0.57 12.70
C LEU A 162 4.48 0.06 11.76
N ILE A 163 5.57 0.60 12.29
CA ILE A 163 6.71 1.06 11.49
C ILE A 163 7.32 -0.12 10.72
N VAL A 164 7.57 -1.24 11.38
CA VAL A 164 8.14 -2.43 10.74
C VAL A 164 7.19 -3.00 9.69
N LEU A 165 5.90 -3.08 10.00
CA LEU A 165 4.85 -3.45 9.03
C LEU A 165 4.79 -2.49 7.84
N GLY A 166 4.85 -1.18 8.10
CA GLY A 166 4.89 -0.16 7.06
C GLY A 166 6.09 -0.32 6.13
N ILE A 167 7.28 -0.56 6.70
CA ILE A 167 8.50 -0.82 5.92
C ILE A 167 8.30 -2.04 5.01
N GLY A 168 7.76 -3.15 5.52
CA GLY A 168 7.46 -4.33 4.72
C GLY A 168 6.46 -4.04 3.60
N ASN A 169 5.39 -3.31 3.88
CA ASN A 169 4.38 -2.93 2.90
C ASN A 169 4.92 -1.99 1.81
N GLY A 170 5.88 -1.11 2.13
CA GLY A 170 6.52 -0.20 1.17
C GLY A 170 7.21 -0.93 0.02
N ALA A 171 7.66 -2.17 0.23
CA ALA A 171 8.24 -3.00 -0.81
C ALA A 171 7.27 -3.33 -1.93
N THR A 172 6.00 -3.53 -1.62
CA THR A 172 4.97 -3.91 -2.61
C THR A 172 4.80 -2.84 -3.67
N GLY A 173 4.88 -1.55 -3.30
CA GLY A 173 4.77 -0.43 -4.23
C GLY A 173 5.92 -0.30 -5.24
N VAL A 174 7.09 -0.86 -4.94
CA VAL A 174 8.30 -0.73 -5.78
C VAL A 174 8.61 -1.99 -6.55
N LEU A 175 8.37 -3.16 -5.95
CA LEU A 175 8.88 -4.43 -6.48
C LEU A 175 7.93 -5.08 -7.49
N PHE A 176 6.69 -4.61 -7.59
CA PHE A 176 5.73 -5.07 -8.61
C PHE A 176 6.02 -4.52 -10.01
N TRP A 177 6.74 -3.42 -10.13
CA TRP A 177 7.11 -2.77 -11.39
C TRP A 177 8.58 -3.04 -11.74
#